data_9ff3c34b4ae7182ad3d4d87cfd1baa42
#
_entry.id   9ff3c34b4ae7182ad3d4d87cfd1baa42
#
_cell.length_a   1.000
_cell.length_b   1.000
_cell.length_c   1.000
_cell.angle_alpha   90.00
_cell.angle_beta   90.00
_cell.angle_gamma   90.00
#
_symmetry.space_group_name_H-M   'P 1'
#
loop_
_entity.id
_entity.type
_entity.pdbx_description
1 polymer ?
#
loop_
_entity_poly.entity_id
_entity_poly.type
_entity_poly.pdbx_seq_one_letter_code
_entity_poly.pdbx_strand_id
1 'polypeptide(L)'
;MKSFKEILKRIKKYDNIIIARHIGADPDALGSQFSLKELINHNFKNKNVYAVGTTASRFRFMGILDKIDDLDLSKSLLIVLDTPDEKRIDGIEDIKEFSEVIKVDHHPFVEKFSNLEYIDPTSSSTSQLIFKFALESKLKLTKKIAENIYLGIIGDTDRFLHDYTTNETIRLVSKLLDMTNIEFTKLYEPLYSRPISEIKFQGYIYQNLTLTKNNVAYIKLTDEIMKKFEVDSAAAGNMINDLKYVNEILIWVFFSEDTKMKVIKANIRSRGPVINAIASKYGGGGHIYASGARLTNWQDAENLLKDLDEVAKEYNK
;
A
#
# COMPACT_ATOMS: atom_id res chain seq x y z
N MET A 1 -16.41 -20.71 8.69
CA MET A 1 -16.51 -19.25 8.90
C MET A 1 -15.17 -18.77 9.43
N LYS A 2 -14.48 -17.92 8.68
CA LYS A 2 -13.24 -17.26 9.10
C LYS A 2 -13.59 -16.37 10.29
N SER A 3 -12.92 -16.52 11.42
CA SER A 3 -13.28 -15.82 12.65
C SER A 3 -12.05 -15.19 13.29
N PHE A 4 -12.13 -13.95 13.68
CA PHE A 4 -11.13 -13.28 14.52
C PHE A 4 -10.84 -14.03 15.83
N LYS A 5 -11.78 -14.85 16.30
CA LYS A 5 -11.57 -15.74 17.46
C LYS A 5 -10.41 -16.71 17.25
N GLU A 6 -10.25 -17.25 16.02
CA GLU A 6 -9.16 -18.17 15.72
C GLU A 6 -7.80 -17.45 15.68
N ILE A 7 -7.75 -16.22 15.16
CA ILE A 7 -6.54 -15.38 15.21
C ILE A 7 -6.16 -15.08 16.65
N LEU A 8 -7.12 -14.65 17.48
CA LEU A 8 -6.90 -14.38 18.90
C LEU A 8 -6.38 -15.61 19.65
N LYS A 9 -6.90 -16.80 19.34
CA LYS A 9 -6.44 -18.06 19.94
C LYS A 9 -4.96 -18.33 19.62
N ARG A 10 -4.51 -18.09 18.36
CA ARG A 10 -3.10 -18.24 17.96
C ARG A 10 -2.22 -17.19 18.65
N ILE A 11 -2.63 -15.93 18.65
CA ILE A 11 -1.91 -14.87 19.38
C ILE A 11 -1.69 -15.26 20.85
N LYS A 12 -2.69 -15.84 21.50
CA LYS A 12 -2.56 -16.31 22.90
C LYS A 12 -1.62 -17.49 23.07
N LYS A 13 -1.54 -18.36 22.05
CA LYS A 13 -0.74 -19.61 22.10
C LYS A 13 0.77 -19.33 22.00
N TYR A 14 1.20 -18.40 21.16
CA TYR A 14 2.60 -18.15 20.88
C TYR A 14 3.19 -17.03 21.74
N ASP A 15 4.42 -17.18 22.21
CA ASP A 15 5.13 -16.14 22.98
C ASP A 15 5.84 -15.16 22.07
N ASN A 16 6.40 -15.64 20.93
CA ASN A 16 7.02 -14.81 19.93
C ASN A 16 6.08 -14.65 18.72
N ILE A 17 5.82 -13.40 18.33
CA ILE A 17 4.93 -13.05 17.22
C ILE A 17 5.64 -12.07 16.31
N ILE A 18 5.82 -12.45 15.07
CA ILE A 18 6.41 -11.62 14.03
C ILE A 18 5.31 -11.13 13.11
N ILE A 19 5.29 -9.85 12.80
CA ILE A 19 4.30 -9.22 11.94
C ILE A 19 5.02 -8.66 10.72
N ALA A 20 4.72 -9.20 9.55
CA ALA A 20 5.21 -8.76 8.25
C ALA A 20 4.08 -8.14 7.42
N ARG A 21 4.44 -7.44 6.35
CA ARG A 21 3.55 -6.80 5.39
C ARG A 21 4.22 -6.81 3.99
N HIS A 22 3.59 -6.18 2.99
CA HIS A 22 4.16 -6.18 1.63
C HIS A 22 5.38 -5.27 1.45
N ILE A 23 6.21 -5.58 0.43
CA ILE A 23 7.33 -4.76 -0.05
C ILE A 23 6.80 -3.42 -0.56
N GLY A 24 7.53 -2.33 -0.25
CA GLY A 24 7.12 -0.98 -0.68
C GLY A 24 5.95 -0.43 0.14
N ALA A 25 6.05 -0.62 1.47
CA ALA A 25 5.02 -0.29 2.43
C ALA A 25 4.40 1.10 2.24
N ASP A 26 3.09 1.12 2.18
CA ASP A 26 2.24 2.30 2.23
C ASP A 26 1.67 2.53 3.65
N PRO A 27 0.84 3.55 3.86
CA PRO A 27 0.25 3.81 5.17
C PRO A 27 -0.64 2.68 5.71
N ASP A 28 -1.32 1.88 4.86
CA ASP A 28 -2.15 0.78 5.35
C ASP A 28 -1.30 -0.41 5.81
N ALA A 29 -0.30 -0.78 5.03
CA ALA A 29 0.65 -1.83 5.39
C ALA A 29 1.33 -1.53 6.74
N LEU A 30 1.80 -0.28 6.94
CA LEU A 30 2.43 0.14 8.21
C LEU A 30 1.41 0.36 9.32
N GLY A 31 0.25 0.93 9.01
CA GLY A 31 -0.83 1.19 9.96
C GLY A 31 -1.37 -0.10 10.56
N SER A 32 -1.65 -1.09 9.73
CA SER A 32 -2.08 -2.42 10.18
C SER A 32 -0.98 -3.13 10.99
N GLN A 33 0.28 -3.07 10.52
CA GLN A 33 1.41 -3.71 11.19
C GLN A 33 1.68 -3.13 12.57
N PHE A 34 1.86 -1.81 12.67
CA PHE A 34 2.16 -1.17 13.95
C PHE A 34 0.96 -1.16 14.90
N SER A 35 -0.27 -1.01 14.38
CA SER A 35 -1.45 -1.09 15.25
C SER A 35 -1.62 -2.49 15.84
N LEU A 36 -1.39 -3.56 15.07
CA LEU A 36 -1.47 -4.93 15.60
C LEU A 36 -0.36 -5.20 16.61
N LYS A 37 0.88 -4.77 16.35
CA LYS A 37 2.00 -4.88 17.30
C LYS A 37 1.66 -4.23 18.63
N GLU A 38 1.27 -2.96 18.60
CA GLU A 38 0.91 -2.21 19.82
C GLU A 38 -0.34 -2.79 20.50
N LEU A 39 -1.32 -3.26 19.74
CA LEU A 39 -2.53 -3.90 20.26
C LEU A 39 -2.20 -5.16 21.06
N ILE A 40 -1.32 -6.01 20.54
CA ILE A 40 -0.87 -7.23 21.23
C ILE A 40 -0.06 -6.85 22.46
N ASN A 41 0.93 -5.99 22.36
CA ASN A 41 1.78 -5.55 23.46
C ASN A 41 0.98 -4.92 24.61
N HIS A 42 -0.05 -4.12 24.28
CA HIS A 42 -0.89 -3.47 25.29
C HIS A 42 -1.78 -4.46 26.06
N ASN A 43 -2.31 -5.47 25.37
CA ASN A 43 -3.30 -6.38 25.95
C ASN A 43 -2.69 -7.70 26.50
N PHE A 44 -1.46 -8.06 26.11
CA PHE A 44 -0.80 -9.32 26.47
C PHE A 44 0.65 -9.07 26.88
N LYS A 45 0.89 -8.84 28.16
CA LYS A 45 2.19 -8.39 28.69
C LYS A 45 3.35 -9.40 28.57
N ASN A 46 3.04 -10.68 28.33
CA ASN A 46 4.05 -11.75 28.23
C ASN A 46 4.31 -12.17 26.76
N LYS A 47 4.07 -11.29 25.80
CA LYS A 47 4.33 -11.53 24.38
C LYS A 47 5.47 -10.67 23.89
N ASN A 48 6.34 -11.28 23.08
CA ASN A 48 7.38 -10.59 22.33
C ASN A 48 6.84 -10.36 20.91
N VAL A 49 6.62 -9.12 20.51
CA VAL A 49 5.99 -8.80 19.23
C VAL A 49 6.91 -7.93 18.40
N TYR A 50 7.22 -8.40 17.21
CA TYR A 50 8.17 -7.78 16.29
C TYR A 50 7.48 -7.37 14.99
N ALA A 51 7.68 -6.14 14.55
CA ALA A 51 7.29 -5.64 13.24
C ALA A 51 8.52 -5.62 12.34
N VAL A 52 8.54 -6.41 11.27
CA VAL A 52 9.72 -6.59 10.41
C VAL A 52 9.51 -6.01 9.01
N GLY A 53 10.61 -5.82 8.28
CA GLY A 53 10.62 -5.36 6.90
C GLY A 53 11.55 -4.19 6.66
N THR A 54 11.40 -3.52 5.52
CA THR A 54 12.24 -2.39 5.11
C THR A 54 11.63 -1.07 5.55
N THR A 55 12.46 -0.16 6.06
CA THR A 55 12.02 1.15 6.53
C THR A 55 11.55 2.03 5.37
N ALA A 56 10.28 2.41 5.35
CA ALA A 56 9.77 3.47 4.50
C ALA A 56 10.13 4.83 5.13
N SER A 57 11.14 5.51 4.61
CA SER A 57 11.68 6.76 5.20
C SER A 57 10.61 7.82 5.44
N ARG A 58 9.67 7.96 4.50
CA ARG A 58 8.55 8.91 4.57
C ARG A 58 7.60 8.65 5.74
N PHE A 59 7.44 7.38 6.14
CA PHE A 59 6.45 6.97 7.15
C PHE A 59 7.07 6.56 8.48
N ARG A 60 8.34 6.95 8.77
CA ARG A 60 9.02 6.64 10.04
C ARG A 60 8.28 7.13 11.28
N PHE A 61 7.46 8.16 11.16
CA PHE A 61 6.67 8.71 12.26
C PHE A 61 5.59 7.72 12.78
N MET A 62 5.18 6.73 11.97
CA MET A 62 4.21 5.71 12.35
C MET A 62 4.79 4.70 13.36
N GLY A 63 6.07 4.32 13.22
CA GLY A 63 6.73 3.37 14.11
C GLY A 63 8.14 3.01 13.67
N ILE A 64 8.77 2.14 14.47
CA ILE A 64 10.12 1.61 14.23
C ILE A 64 10.02 0.10 14.02
N LEU A 65 10.68 -0.38 12.98
CA LEU A 65 10.78 -1.81 12.66
C LEU A 65 11.85 -2.49 13.53
N ASP A 66 11.61 -3.75 13.84
CA ASP A 66 12.48 -4.55 14.68
C ASP A 66 13.39 -5.46 13.83
N LYS A 67 14.42 -6.02 14.49
CA LYS A 67 15.27 -7.08 13.97
C LYS A 67 14.97 -8.38 14.72
N ILE A 68 15.09 -9.50 14.04
CA ILE A 68 14.76 -10.84 14.56
C ILE A 68 15.91 -11.85 14.40
N ASP A 69 17.14 -11.35 14.21
CA ASP A 69 18.32 -12.17 13.85
C ASP A 69 18.58 -13.35 14.82
N ASP A 70 18.22 -13.22 16.12
CA ASP A 70 18.48 -14.21 17.16
C ASP A 70 17.22 -15.01 17.60
N LEU A 71 16.12 -14.95 16.83
CA LEU A 71 14.88 -15.60 17.21
C LEU A 71 14.73 -17.01 16.66
N ASP A 72 14.25 -17.94 17.50
CA ASP A 72 13.82 -19.28 17.07
C ASP A 72 12.46 -19.19 16.34
N LEU A 73 12.52 -19.06 15.01
CA LEU A 73 11.33 -18.91 14.16
C LEU A 73 10.45 -20.15 14.20
N SER A 74 11.02 -21.34 14.43
CA SER A 74 10.27 -22.61 14.50
C SER A 74 9.30 -22.69 15.70
N LYS A 75 9.43 -21.77 16.66
CA LYS A 75 8.53 -21.61 17.83
C LYS A 75 7.71 -20.32 17.77
N SER A 76 7.78 -19.62 16.65
CA SER A 76 7.18 -18.30 16.49
C SER A 76 5.96 -18.33 15.56
N LEU A 77 5.04 -17.40 15.77
CA LEU A 77 3.91 -17.12 14.89
C LEU A 77 4.27 -16.00 13.93
N LEU A 78 4.09 -16.21 12.63
CA LEU A 78 4.13 -15.16 11.63
C LEU A 78 2.71 -14.68 11.33
N ILE A 79 2.48 -13.38 11.37
CA ILE A 79 1.25 -12.73 10.90
C ILE A 79 1.61 -11.83 9.74
N VAL A 80 1.11 -12.16 8.56
CA VAL A 80 1.29 -11.38 7.33
C VAL A 80 0.06 -10.53 7.10
N LEU A 81 0.27 -9.22 7.02
CA LEU A 81 -0.79 -8.23 6.84
C LEU A 81 -0.70 -7.59 5.46
N ASP A 82 -1.84 -7.26 4.90
CA ASP A 82 -1.94 -6.42 3.70
C ASP A 82 -1.09 -6.93 2.52
N THR A 83 -1.07 -8.25 2.34
CA THR A 83 -0.18 -8.89 1.35
C THR A 83 -0.92 -10.01 0.63
N PRO A 84 -1.28 -9.85 -0.67
CA PRO A 84 -2.07 -10.83 -1.40
C PRO A 84 -1.29 -12.09 -1.82
N ASP A 85 0.04 -12.01 -1.99
CA ASP A 85 0.90 -13.12 -2.43
C ASP A 85 2.20 -13.19 -1.63
N GLU A 86 2.77 -14.42 -1.52
CA GLU A 86 3.96 -14.71 -0.73
C GLU A 86 5.19 -13.92 -1.19
N LYS A 87 5.35 -13.71 -2.49
CA LYS A 87 6.54 -13.04 -3.07
C LYS A 87 6.67 -11.58 -2.66
N ARG A 88 5.57 -10.97 -2.20
CA ARG A 88 5.57 -9.58 -1.74
C ARG A 88 5.76 -9.41 -0.25
N ILE A 89 5.95 -10.49 0.52
CA ILE A 89 6.23 -10.38 1.96
C ILE A 89 7.59 -9.71 2.15
N ASP A 90 7.66 -8.66 2.99
CA ASP A 90 8.87 -7.91 3.27
C ASP A 90 9.48 -8.32 4.61
N GLY A 91 10.81 -8.52 4.63
CA GLY A 91 11.58 -8.84 5.83
C GLY A 91 11.49 -10.30 6.30
N ILE A 92 10.95 -11.20 5.48
CA ILE A 92 10.91 -12.65 5.71
C ILE A 92 11.51 -13.34 4.48
N GLU A 93 12.49 -14.22 4.69
CA GLU A 93 13.15 -14.98 3.61
C GLU A 93 12.35 -16.24 3.25
N ASP A 94 11.97 -17.04 4.25
CA ASP A 94 11.16 -18.25 4.06
C ASP A 94 10.08 -18.36 5.16
N ILE A 95 8.83 -18.33 4.78
CA ILE A 95 7.70 -18.48 5.72
C ILE A 95 7.62 -19.89 6.34
N LYS A 96 8.27 -20.90 5.74
CA LYS A 96 8.28 -22.29 6.22
C LYS A 96 9.12 -22.46 7.48
N GLU A 97 9.97 -21.51 7.81
CA GLU A 97 10.73 -21.52 9.07
C GLU A 97 9.83 -21.29 10.29
N PHE A 98 8.64 -20.72 10.10
CA PHE A 98 7.72 -20.42 11.19
C PHE A 98 6.84 -21.62 11.58
N SER A 99 6.52 -21.70 12.87
CA SER A 99 5.63 -22.74 13.40
C SER A 99 4.21 -22.65 12.81
N GLU A 100 3.70 -21.46 12.61
CA GLU A 100 2.38 -21.19 12.04
C GLU A 100 2.37 -19.82 11.36
N VAL A 101 1.67 -19.72 10.24
CA VAL A 101 1.51 -18.48 9.46
C VAL A 101 0.04 -18.10 9.40
N ILE A 102 -0.28 -16.83 9.70
CA ILE A 102 -1.61 -16.23 9.54
C ILE A 102 -1.53 -15.13 8.49
N LYS A 103 -2.54 -15.05 7.61
CA LYS A 103 -2.74 -13.95 6.69
C LYS A 103 -3.99 -13.17 7.07
N VAL A 104 -3.87 -11.83 7.15
CA VAL A 104 -5.02 -10.91 7.28
C VAL A 104 -4.89 -9.84 6.18
N ASP A 105 -5.86 -9.80 5.28
CA ASP A 105 -5.75 -9.02 4.05
C ASP A 105 -7.11 -8.54 3.55
N HIS A 106 -7.16 -7.36 2.95
CA HIS A 106 -8.34 -6.82 2.30
C HIS A 106 -8.30 -6.93 0.77
N HIS A 107 -7.19 -7.32 0.18
CA HIS A 107 -7.08 -7.52 -1.25
C HIS A 107 -7.94 -8.70 -1.74
N PRO A 108 -8.37 -8.73 -3.02
CA PRO A 108 -8.91 -9.91 -3.64
C PRO A 108 -7.96 -11.10 -3.49
N PHE A 109 -8.52 -12.29 -3.27
CA PHE A 109 -7.72 -13.51 -3.11
C PHE A 109 -6.85 -13.76 -4.35
N VAL A 110 -5.54 -13.94 -4.13
CA VAL A 110 -4.57 -14.31 -5.18
C VAL A 110 -4.09 -15.74 -4.98
N GLU A 111 -3.48 -16.03 -3.83
CA GLU A 111 -2.97 -17.37 -3.51
C GLU A 111 -3.09 -17.68 -2.02
N LYS A 112 -3.05 -18.97 -1.70
CA LYS A 112 -3.02 -19.46 -0.33
C LYS A 112 -1.59 -19.83 0.04
N PHE A 113 -1.01 -19.11 1.02
CA PHE A 113 0.33 -19.40 1.54
C PHE A 113 0.38 -19.57 3.07
N SER A 114 -0.75 -19.41 3.75
CA SER A 114 -0.80 -19.42 5.21
C SER A 114 -1.66 -20.57 5.77
N ASN A 115 -1.47 -20.90 7.05
CA ASN A 115 -2.25 -21.91 7.75
C ASN A 115 -3.67 -21.40 8.10
N LEU A 116 -3.79 -20.11 8.37
CA LEU A 116 -5.06 -19.45 8.67
C LEU A 116 -5.15 -18.13 7.89
N GLU A 117 -6.27 -17.92 7.20
CA GLU A 117 -6.49 -16.69 6.42
C GLU A 117 -7.77 -15.99 6.85
N TYR A 118 -7.68 -14.67 7.01
CA TYR A 118 -8.81 -13.76 7.11
C TYR A 118 -8.70 -12.74 5.97
N ILE A 119 -9.47 -12.96 4.90
CA ILE A 119 -9.47 -12.11 3.72
C ILE A 119 -10.88 -11.54 3.57
N ASP A 120 -10.99 -10.21 3.54
CA ASP A 120 -12.26 -9.50 3.36
C ASP A 120 -12.11 -8.35 2.36
N PRO A 121 -12.30 -8.62 1.06
CA PRO A 121 -12.19 -7.60 0.00
C PRO A 121 -13.26 -6.51 0.05
N THR A 122 -14.24 -6.61 0.94
CA THR A 122 -15.25 -5.57 1.16
C THR A 122 -14.81 -4.51 2.16
N SER A 123 -13.76 -4.79 2.92
CA SER A 123 -13.13 -3.81 3.82
C SER A 123 -12.24 -2.85 3.02
N SER A 124 -12.26 -1.58 3.38
CA SER A 124 -11.51 -0.55 2.66
C SER A 124 -10.00 -0.59 2.90
N SER A 125 -9.54 -1.32 3.90
CA SER A 125 -8.12 -1.44 4.26
C SER A 125 -7.89 -2.59 5.24
N THR A 126 -6.67 -3.08 5.33
CA THR A 126 -6.26 -4.05 6.36
C THR A 126 -6.26 -3.41 7.75
N SER A 127 -5.96 -2.13 7.88
CA SER A 127 -6.09 -1.38 9.14
C SER A 127 -7.54 -1.35 9.66
N GLN A 128 -8.53 -1.28 8.76
CA GLN A 128 -9.94 -1.46 9.14
C GLN A 128 -10.20 -2.86 9.72
N LEU A 129 -9.59 -3.91 9.14
CA LEU A 129 -9.71 -5.27 9.67
C LEU A 129 -9.07 -5.41 11.06
N ILE A 130 -7.93 -4.76 11.31
CA ILE A 130 -7.31 -4.75 12.65
C ILE A 130 -8.21 -4.05 13.67
N PHE A 131 -8.90 -2.97 13.27
CA PHE A 131 -9.88 -2.35 14.17
C PHE A 131 -11.09 -3.26 14.43
N LYS A 132 -11.65 -3.91 13.42
CA LYS A 132 -12.72 -4.92 13.58
C LYS A 132 -12.28 -6.05 14.51
N PHE A 133 -11.04 -6.56 14.31
CA PHE A 133 -10.44 -7.56 15.19
C PHE A 133 -10.38 -7.10 16.66
N ALA A 134 -9.93 -5.86 16.91
CA ALA A 134 -9.87 -5.29 18.26
C ALA A 134 -11.25 -5.21 18.92
N LEU A 135 -12.28 -4.77 18.18
CA LEU A 135 -13.65 -4.65 18.66
C LEU A 135 -14.25 -6.03 19.00
N GLU A 136 -14.18 -6.99 18.09
CA GLU A 136 -14.74 -8.33 18.28
C GLU A 136 -14.02 -9.11 19.38
N SER A 137 -12.72 -8.90 19.53
CA SER A 137 -11.88 -9.51 20.57
C SER A 137 -11.94 -8.77 21.90
N LYS A 138 -12.67 -7.65 21.98
CA LYS A 138 -12.79 -6.77 23.17
C LYS A 138 -11.44 -6.32 23.71
N LEU A 139 -10.48 -6.04 22.82
CA LEU A 139 -9.15 -5.56 23.16
C LEU A 139 -9.17 -4.05 23.42
N LYS A 140 -8.34 -3.60 24.37
CA LYS A 140 -8.22 -2.19 24.71
C LYS A 140 -7.36 -1.47 23.68
N LEU A 141 -7.81 -0.27 23.28
CA LEU A 141 -7.10 0.63 22.37
C LEU A 141 -6.37 1.72 23.16
N THR A 142 -5.18 2.08 22.71
CA THR A 142 -4.48 3.30 23.10
C THR A 142 -4.60 4.34 21.99
N LYS A 143 -4.26 5.61 22.27
CA LYS A 143 -4.19 6.65 21.21
C LYS A 143 -3.26 6.23 20.08
N LYS A 144 -2.07 5.70 20.37
CA LYS A 144 -1.10 5.27 19.35
C LYS A 144 -1.63 4.17 18.44
N ILE A 145 -2.34 3.18 18.99
CA ILE A 145 -3.01 2.14 18.20
C ILE A 145 -4.04 2.77 17.26
N ALA A 146 -4.88 3.67 17.79
CA ALA A 146 -5.91 4.34 17.02
C ALA A 146 -5.35 5.26 15.93
N GLU A 147 -4.28 5.99 16.20
CA GLU A 147 -3.57 6.82 15.22
C GLU A 147 -3.08 5.99 14.04
N ASN A 148 -2.43 4.84 14.28
CA ASN A 148 -1.95 3.96 13.23
C ASN A 148 -3.10 3.34 12.42
N ILE A 149 -4.20 2.90 13.07
CA ILE A 149 -5.40 2.42 12.37
C ILE A 149 -5.98 3.53 11.49
N TYR A 150 -6.11 4.74 12.03
CA TYR A 150 -6.64 5.88 11.28
C TYR A 150 -5.79 6.21 10.06
N LEU A 151 -4.46 6.29 10.25
CA LEU A 151 -3.51 6.57 9.16
C LEU A 151 -3.59 5.53 8.04
N GLY A 152 -3.72 4.24 8.38
CA GLY A 152 -3.89 3.19 7.39
C GLY A 152 -5.19 3.34 6.60
N ILE A 153 -6.32 3.53 7.28
CA ILE A 153 -7.62 3.72 6.60
C ILE A 153 -7.58 4.96 5.69
N ILE A 154 -7.05 6.09 6.16
CA ILE A 154 -6.96 7.33 5.39
C ILE A 154 -6.03 7.18 4.19
N GLY A 155 -4.90 6.47 4.37
CA GLY A 155 -3.93 6.23 3.29
C GLY A 155 -4.55 5.41 2.16
N ASP A 156 -5.17 4.30 2.49
CA ASP A 156 -5.70 3.37 1.49
C ASP A 156 -7.00 3.85 0.83
N THR A 157 -7.80 4.63 1.54
CA THR A 157 -9.03 5.23 0.98
C THR A 157 -8.78 6.56 0.25
N ASP A 158 -7.54 7.06 0.20
CA ASP A 158 -7.24 8.44 -0.23
C ASP A 158 -8.20 9.45 0.40
N ARG A 159 -8.28 9.44 1.73
CA ARG A 159 -9.18 10.35 2.47
C ARG A 159 -10.66 10.15 2.14
N PHE A 160 -11.06 8.89 1.97
CA PHE A 160 -12.42 8.47 1.59
C PHE A 160 -12.83 8.83 0.14
N LEU A 161 -11.88 9.12 -0.74
CA LEU A 161 -12.12 9.47 -2.14
C LEU A 161 -12.17 8.24 -3.07
N HIS A 162 -11.73 7.07 -2.61
CA HIS A 162 -11.85 5.85 -3.39
C HIS A 162 -13.25 5.25 -3.31
N ASP A 163 -13.72 4.67 -4.41
CA ASP A 163 -15.07 4.11 -4.59
C ASP A 163 -15.34 2.86 -3.75
N TYR A 164 -14.31 2.18 -3.28
CA TYR A 164 -14.44 1.09 -2.31
C TYR A 164 -14.52 1.55 -0.84
N THR A 165 -14.55 2.86 -0.60
CA THR A 165 -14.90 3.41 0.71
C THR A 165 -16.37 3.17 1.00
N THR A 166 -16.68 2.41 2.04
CA THR A 166 -18.05 2.01 2.36
C THR A 166 -18.64 2.80 3.52
N ASN A 167 -19.97 2.74 3.68
CA ASN A 167 -20.64 3.27 4.86
C ASN A 167 -20.15 2.61 6.17
N GLU A 168 -19.68 1.35 6.10
CA GLU A 168 -19.07 0.67 7.24
C GLU A 168 -17.76 1.35 7.63
N THR A 169 -16.91 1.69 6.63
CA THR A 169 -15.65 2.41 6.85
C THR A 169 -15.87 3.71 7.62
N ILE A 170 -16.81 4.53 7.16
CA ILE A 170 -17.13 5.82 7.83
C ILE A 170 -17.63 5.60 9.25
N ARG A 171 -18.53 4.63 9.48
CA ARG A 171 -19.03 4.31 10.83
C ARG A 171 -17.92 3.82 11.76
N LEU A 172 -17.01 2.98 11.26
CA LEU A 172 -15.88 2.48 12.04
C LEU A 172 -14.90 3.60 12.38
N VAL A 173 -14.60 4.50 11.45
CA VAL A 173 -13.75 5.66 11.73
C VAL A 173 -14.38 6.56 12.79
N SER A 174 -15.65 6.92 12.66
CA SER A 174 -16.36 7.69 13.69
C SER A 174 -16.26 6.99 15.07
N LYS A 175 -16.53 5.69 15.11
CA LYS A 175 -16.43 4.91 16.34
C LYS A 175 -15.00 4.90 16.93
N LEU A 176 -13.97 4.80 16.09
CA LEU A 176 -12.57 4.86 16.51
C LEU A 176 -12.26 6.20 17.19
N LEU A 177 -12.70 7.30 16.59
CA LEU A 177 -12.51 8.66 17.13
C LEU A 177 -13.23 8.83 18.46
N ASP A 178 -14.50 8.39 18.56
CA ASP A 178 -15.28 8.46 19.80
C ASP A 178 -14.66 7.66 20.96
N MET A 179 -14.10 6.48 20.66
CA MET A 179 -13.50 5.60 21.66
C MET A 179 -12.15 6.10 22.18
N THR A 180 -11.39 6.85 21.38
CA THR A 180 -9.97 7.11 21.67
C THR A 180 -9.61 8.57 21.77
N ASN A 181 -10.48 9.46 21.29
CA ASN A 181 -10.29 10.91 21.29
C ASN A 181 -8.91 11.34 20.77
N ILE A 182 -8.48 10.77 19.62
CA ILE A 182 -7.24 11.16 18.96
C ILE A 182 -7.42 12.51 18.24
N GLU A 183 -6.34 13.27 18.13
CA GLU A 183 -6.33 14.53 17.37
C GLU A 183 -6.05 14.24 15.89
N PHE A 184 -7.01 13.58 15.21
CA PHE A 184 -6.81 13.05 13.86
C PHE A 184 -6.38 14.10 12.83
N THR A 185 -6.77 15.36 12.99
CA THR A 185 -6.37 16.43 12.07
C THR A 185 -4.85 16.69 12.10
N LYS A 186 -4.19 16.47 13.24
CA LYS A 186 -2.73 16.59 13.34
C LYS A 186 -1.96 15.46 12.64
N LEU A 187 -2.63 14.34 12.32
CA LEU A 187 -2.01 13.22 11.62
C LEU A 187 -1.83 13.48 10.12
N TYR A 188 -2.53 14.45 9.56
CA TYR A 188 -2.40 14.79 8.13
C TYR A 188 -1.08 15.48 7.82
N GLU A 189 -0.55 16.30 8.73
CA GLU A 189 0.71 16.98 8.50
C GLU A 189 1.87 16.00 8.23
N PRO A 190 2.22 15.05 9.11
CA PRO A 190 3.29 14.11 8.85
C PRO A 190 3.00 13.17 7.67
N LEU A 191 1.72 12.86 7.38
CA LEU A 191 1.32 11.98 6.30
C LEU A 191 1.51 12.64 4.92
N TYR A 192 1.22 13.94 4.81
CA TYR A 192 1.19 14.67 3.53
C TYR A 192 2.28 15.72 3.38
N SER A 193 3.11 15.97 4.39
CA SER A 193 4.28 16.87 4.27
C SER A 193 5.21 16.39 3.18
N ARG A 194 5.60 17.31 2.32
CA ARG A 194 6.52 17.08 1.20
C ARG A 194 7.59 18.17 1.14
N PRO A 195 8.81 17.85 0.74
CA PRO A 195 9.83 18.86 0.51
C PRO A 195 9.46 19.78 -0.67
N ILE A 196 9.93 20.99 -0.64
CA ILE A 196 9.68 21.99 -1.71
C ILE A 196 10.18 21.50 -3.08
N SER A 197 11.19 20.65 -3.10
CA SER A 197 11.70 20.00 -4.31
C SER A 197 10.62 19.16 -5.01
N GLU A 198 9.86 18.39 -4.26
CA GLU A 198 8.73 17.61 -4.80
C GLU A 198 7.61 18.52 -5.34
N ILE A 199 7.30 19.64 -4.68
CA ILE A 199 6.31 20.62 -5.18
C ILE A 199 6.76 21.25 -6.49
N LYS A 200 8.04 21.62 -6.62
CA LYS A 200 8.61 22.13 -7.86
C LYS A 200 8.59 21.09 -8.97
N PHE A 201 8.90 19.84 -8.64
CA PHE A 201 8.85 18.72 -9.58
C PHE A 201 7.42 18.44 -10.06
N GLN A 202 6.44 18.49 -9.16
CA GLN A 202 5.02 18.39 -9.52
C GLN A 202 4.60 19.49 -10.49
N GLY A 203 5.02 20.73 -10.26
CA GLY A 203 4.80 21.85 -11.19
C GLY A 203 5.40 21.58 -12.56
N TYR A 204 6.63 21.01 -12.61
CA TYR A 204 7.27 20.60 -13.86
C TYR A 204 6.46 19.53 -14.61
N ILE A 205 5.97 18.50 -13.88
CA ILE A 205 5.13 17.44 -14.47
C ILE A 205 3.91 18.05 -15.14
N TYR A 206 3.17 18.92 -14.44
CA TYR A 206 1.93 19.50 -14.98
C TYR A 206 2.15 20.41 -16.18
N GLN A 207 3.23 21.18 -16.20
CA GLN A 207 3.57 22.07 -17.31
C GLN A 207 4.06 21.29 -18.56
N ASN A 208 4.62 20.09 -18.39
CA ASN A 208 5.19 19.31 -19.47
C ASN A 208 4.38 18.05 -19.82
N LEU A 209 3.17 17.93 -19.23
CA LEU A 209 2.27 16.83 -19.53
C LEU A 209 1.80 16.93 -20.99
N THR A 210 1.88 15.83 -21.70
CA THR A 210 1.47 15.74 -23.11
C THR A 210 0.25 14.84 -23.24
N LEU A 211 -0.70 15.22 -24.11
CA LEU A 211 -1.88 14.44 -24.45
C LEU A 211 -1.75 13.82 -25.84
N THR A 212 -2.12 12.57 -25.98
CA THR A 212 -2.34 11.93 -27.27
C THR A 212 -3.69 12.35 -27.87
N LYS A 213 -3.97 11.91 -29.11
CA LYS A 213 -5.25 12.19 -29.79
C LYS A 213 -6.48 11.58 -29.08
N ASN A 214 -6.29 10.51 -28.34
CA ASN A 214 -7.36 9.77 -27.67
C ASN A 214 -7.37 10.00 -26.15
N ASN A 215 -6.83 11.14 -25.67
CA ASN A 215 -6.86 11.55 -24.26
C ASN A 215 -6.01 10.67 -23.32
N VAL A 216 -4.91 10.14 -23.80
CA VAL A 216 -3.87 9.54 -22.96
C VAL A 216 -2.87 10.61 -22.57
N ALA A 217 -2.77 10.93 -21.28
CA ALA A 217 -1.75 11.84 -20.78
C ALA A 217 -0.45 11.10 -20.49
N TYR A 218 0.69 11.67 -20.85
CA TYR A 218 1.98 11.07 -20.54
C TYR A 218 3.06 12.10 -20.27
N ILE A 219 4.07 11.68 -19.52
CA ILE A 219 5.32 12.42 -19.34
C ILE A 219 6.50 11.45 -19.26
N LYS A 220 7.65 11.89 -19.81
CA LYS A 220 8.94 11.19 -19.73
C LYS A 220 9.83 11.93 -18.74
N LEU A 221 10.21 11.25 -17.68
CA LEU A 221 11.02 11.76 -16.58
C LEU A 221 12.38 11.06 -16.59
N THR A 222 13.35 11.69 -17.22
CA THR A 222 14.74 11.19 -17.26
C THR A 222 15.40 11.38 -15.90
N ASP A 223 16.46 10.62 -15.65
CA ASP A 223 17.28 10.76 -14.45
C ASP A 223 17.86 12.20 -14.30
N GLU A 224 18.21 12.83 -15.43
CA GLU A 224 18.65 14.23 -15.45
C GLU A 224 17.58 15.20 -14.94
N ILE A 225 16.32 15.04 -15.39
CA ILE A 225 15.19 15.86 -14.92
C ILE A 225 15.00 15.65 -13.42
N MET A 226 14.96 14.39 -12.96
CA MET A 226 14.75 14.09 -11.55
C MET A 226 15.87 14.64 -10.67
N LYS A 227 17.13 14.52 -11.09
CA LYS A 227 18.29 15.12 -10.40
C LYS A 227 18.21 16.65 -10.30
N LYS A 228 17.74 17.33 -11.35
CA LYS A 228 17.54 18.80 -11.33
C LYS A 228 16.59 19.26 -10.23
N PHE A 229 15.59 18.41 -9.88
CA PHE A 229 14.63 18.69 -8.81
C PHE A 229 14.99 18.01 -7.49
N GLU A 230 16.14 17.34 -7.38
CA GLU A 230 16.60 16.63 -6.18
C GLU A 230 15.57 15.57 -5.72
N VAL A 231 14.97 14.83 -6.67
CA VAL A 231 14.00 13.75 -6.42
C VAL A 231 14.47 12.45 -7.07
N ASP A 232 13.88 11.34 -6.65
CA ASP A 232 14.12 10.02 -7.21
C ASP A 232 12.91 9.51 -8.04
N SER A 233 13.04 8.31 -8.61
CA SER A 233 11.98 7.69 -9.43
C SER A 233 10.71 7.36 -8.63
N ALA A 234 10.77 7.29 -7.30
CA ALA A 234 9.61 7.07 -6.45
C ALA A 234 8.71 8.31 -6.35
N ALA A 235 9.31 9.51 -6.40
CA ALA A 235 8.56 10.77 -6.35
C ALA A 235 7.52 10.88 -7.46
N ALA A 236 7.86 10.45 -8.69
CA ALA A 236 6.91 10.42 -9.80
C ALA A 236 5.72 9.49 -9.52
N GLY A 237 5.99 8.30 -8.98
CA GLY A 237 4.95 7.35 -8.59
C GLY A 237 3.98 7.89 -7.54
N ASN A 238 4.48 8.68 -6.59
CA ASN A 238 3.65 9.30 -5.54
C ASN A 238 2.69 10.37 -6.08
N MET A 239 2.99 10.97 -7.23
CA MET A 239 2.19 12.05 -7.84
C MET A 239 1.22 11.57 -8.92
N ILE A 240 1.25 10.27 -9.27
CA ILE A 240 0.46 9.73 -10.39
C ILE A 240 -1.07 9.92 -10.20
N ASN A 241 -1.54 9.89 -8.96
CA ASN A 241 -2.97 9.98 -8.66
C ASN A 241 -3.52 11.42 -8.75
N ASP A 242 -2.67 12.44 -8.81
CA ASP A 242 -3.07 13.85 -8.87
C ASP A 242 -3.87 14.19 -10.15
N LEU A 243 -3.72 13.39 -11.22
CA LEU A 243 -4.45 13.57 -12.48
C LEU A 243 -5.83 12.91 -12.51
N LYS A 244 -6.23 12.22 -11.45
CA LYS A 244 -7.49 11.44 -11.39
C LYS A 244 -8.74 12.25 -11.76
N TYR A 245 -8.74 13.55 -11.47
CA TYR A 245 -9.92 14.40 -11.65
C TYR A 245 -9.76 15.44 -12.78
N VAL A 246 -8.78 15.25 -13.68
CA VAL A 246 -8.64 16.10 -14.88
C VAL A 246 -9.60 15.61 -15.95
N ASN A 247 -10.54 16.46 -16.37
CA ASN A 247 -11.67 16.10 -17.25
C ASN A 247 -11.24 15.48 -18.58
N GLU A 248 -10.20 16.04 -19.18
CA GLU A 248 -9.70 15.67 -20.50
C GLU A 248 -8.88 14.38 -20.52
N ILE A 249 -8.49 13.86 -19.33
CA ILE A 249 -7.60 12.70 -19.22
C ILE A 249 -8.42 11.43 -18.96
N LEU A 250 -8.27 10.43 -19.83
CA LEU A 250 -8.90 9.13 -19.70
C LEU A 250 -7.94 8.06 -19.13
N ILE A 251 -6.72 8.03 -19.66
CA ILE A 251 -5.60 7.21 -19.20
C ILE A 251 -4.40 8.13 -18.98
N TRP A 252 -3.56 7.84 -17.98
CA TRP A 252 -2.31 8.57 -17.81
C TRP A 252 -1.17 7.65 -17.41
N VAL A 253 0.02 7.96 -17.89
CA VAL A 253 1.24 7.19 -17.63
C VAL A 253 2.43 8.11 -17.38
N PHE A 254 3.14 7.85 -16.28
CA PHE A 254 4.42 8.49 -15.99
C PHE A 254 5.55 7.48 -16.24
N PHE A 255 6.40 7.80 -17.19
CA PHE A 255 7.62 7.05 -17.46
C PHE A 255 8.78 7.69 -16.69
N SER A 256 9.38 6.98 -15.75
CA SER A 256 10.49 7.48 -14.94
C SER A 256 11.71 6.55 -15.02
N GLU A 257 12.87 7.09 -15.34
CA GLU A 257 14.12 6.35 -15.33
C GLU A 257 14.52 5.96 -13.90
N ASP A 258 14.89 4.70 -13.72
CA ASP A 258 15.53 4.22 -12.50
C ASP A 258 16.92 3.70 -12.85
N THR A 259 17.91 4.56 -12.69
CA THR A 259 19.30 4.24 -13.06
C THR A 259 19.92 3.18 -12.15
N LYS A 260 19.43 3.05 -10.91
CA LYS A 260 19.88 1.99 -9.97
C LYS A 260 19.43 0.61 -10.43
N MET A 261 18.18 0.51 -10.87
CA MET A 261 17.60 -0.73 -11.38
C MET A 261 17.84 -0.93 -12.90
N LYS A 262 18.35 0.09 -13.59
CA LYS A 262 18.54 0.11 -15.05
C LYS A 262 17.24 -0.18 -15.82
N VAL A 263 16.14 0.43 -15.39
CA VAL A 263 14.81 0.28 -16.00
C VAL A 263 14.13 1.63 -16.16
N ILE A 264 13.11 1.68 -17.00
CA ILE A 264 12.13 2.76 -17.05
C ILE A 264 10.86 2.25 -16.40
N LYS A 265 10.46 2.83 -15.27
CA LYS A 265 9.20 2.52 -14.59
C LYS A 265 8.05 3.20 -15.33
N ALA A 266 7.04 2.44 -15.74
CA ALA A 266 5.78 2.95 -16.24
C ALA A 266 4.72 2.81 -15.16
N ASN A 267 4.29 3.93 -14.57
CA ASN A 267 3.14 3.95 -13.67
C ASN A 267 1.91 4.36 -14.48
N ILE A 268 0.88 3.52 -14.50
CA ILE A 268 -0.29 3.67 -15.38
C ILE A 268 -1.55 3.75 -14.54
N ARG A 269 -2.43 4.69 -14.87
CA ARG A 269 -3.74 4.85 -14.26
C ARG A 269 -4.81 5.08 -15.32
N SER A 270 -6.06 4.77 -14.98
CA SER A 270 -7.20 4.92 -15.88
C SER A 270 -8.48 5.29 -15.14
N ARG A 271 -9.38 5.98 -15.84
CA ARG A 271 -10.75 6.30 -15.42
C ARG A 271 -11.78 5.54 -16.27
N GLY A 272 -11.61 4.25 -16.50
CA GLY A 272 -12.58 3.43 -17.21
C GLY A 272 -11.95 2.35 -18.09
N PRO A 273 -11.05 2.67 -19.02
CA PRO A 273 -10.35 1.65 -19.80
C PRO A 273 -9.57 0.67 -18.92
N VAL A 274 -9.67 -0.62 -19.23
CA VAL A 274 -8.91 -1.68 -18.54
C VAL A 274 -7.47 -1.68 -19.06
N ILE A 275 -6.51 -1.43 -18.18
CA ILE A 275 -5.09 -1.23 -18.53
C ILE A 275 -4.14 -2.33 -18.08
N ASN A 276 -4.56 -3.23 -17.18
CA ASN A 276 -3.68 -4.26 -16.62
C ASN A 276 -3.20 -5.28 -17.67
N ALA A 277 -4.03 -5.59 -18.67
CA ALA A 277 -3.64 -6.46 -19.78
C ALA A 277 -2.50 -5.85 -20.61
N ILE A 278 -2.53 -4.52 -20.81
CA ILE A 278 -1.44 -3.79 -21.48
C ILE A 278 -0.17 -3.83 -20.63
N ALA A 279 -0.28 -3.52 -19.32
CA ALA A 279 0.88 -3.60 -18.43
C ALA A 279 1.52 -5.00 -18.44
N SER A 280 0.72 -6.06 -18.45
CA SER A 280 1.19 -7.46 -18.48
C SER A 280 1.95 -7.81 -19.77
N LYS A 281 1.55 -7.24 -20.93
CA LYS A 281 2.26 -7.39 -22.22
C LYS A 281 3.72 -6.91 -22.15
N TYR A 282 3.99 -5.94 -21.25
CA TYR A 282 5.33 -5.37 -21.03
C TYR A 282 5.97 -5.87 -19.73
N GLY A 283 5.64 -7.09 -19.30
CA GLY A 283 6.23 -7.72 -18.11
C GLY A 283 5.83 -7.07 -16.79
N GLY A 284 4.73 -6.32 -16.80
CA GLY A 284 4.17 -5.65 -15.63
C GLY A 284 2.88 -6.32 -15.12
N GLY A 285 2.05 -5.54 -14.45
CA GLY A 285 0.76 -6.00 -13.92
C GLY A 285 0.12 -4.97 -12.99
N GLY A 286 -0.90 -5.40 -12.28
CA GLY A 286 -1.65 -4.57 -11.31
C GLY A 286 -3.15 -4.72 -11.47
N HIS A 287 -3.89 -3.77 -10.86
CA HIS A 287 -5.35 -3.71 -10.95
C HIS A 287 -5.81 -3.19 -12.31
N ILE A 288 -7.08 -3.42 -12.63
CA ILE A 288 -7.69 -3.05 -13.93
C ILE A 288 -7.53 -1.56 -14.27
N TYR A 289 -7.47 -0.67 -13.27
CA TYR A 289 -7.34 0.79 -13.44
C TYR A 289 -6.05 1.38 -12.86
N ALA A 290 -5.21 0.56 -12.23
CA ALA A 290 -3.95 0.99 -11.61
C ALA A 290 -2.88 -0.09 -11.80
N SER A 291 -2.01 0.11 -12.78
CA SER A 291 -1.00 -0.87 -13.18
C SER A 291 0.36 -0.24 -13.35
N GLY A 292 1.40 -1.06 -13.48
CA GLY A 292 2.74 -0.61 -13.77
C GLY A 292 3.54 -1.65 -14.54
N ALA A 293 4.60 -1.19 -15.22
CA ALA A 293 5.55 -2.05 -15.90
C ALA A 293 6.99 -1.56 -15.69
N ARG A 294 7.96 -2.45 -15.93
CA ARG A 294 9.40 -2.13 -15.93
C ARG A 294 9.95 -2.38 -17.31
N LEU A 295 10.25 -1.30 -18.00
CA LEU A 295 10.69 -1.31 -19.39
C LEU A 295 12.21 -1.25 -19.46
N THR A 296 12.80 -1.84 -20.51
CA THR A 296 14.25 -1.87 -20.68
C THR A 296 14.79 -0.67 -21.44
N ASN A 297 13.96 0.00 -22.22
CA ASN A 297 14.36 1.12 -23.08
C ASN A 297 13.16 2.05 -23.40
N TRP A 298 13.45 3.23 -23.96
CA TRP A 298 12.43 4.21 -24.34
C TRP A 298 11.58 3.78 -25.54
N GLN A 299 12.04 2.86 -26.40
CA GLN A 299 11.23 2.33 -27.48
C GLN A 299 10.05 1.51 -26.95
N ASP A 300 10.27 0.74 -25.89
CA ASP A 300 9.19 0.00 -25.21
C ASP A 300 8.17 0.97 -24.58
N ALA A 301 8.63 2.12 -24.06
CA ALA A 301 7.74 3.16 -23.55
C ALA A 301 6.85 3.76 -24.65
N GLU A 302 7.40 4.02 -25.84
CA GLU A 302 6.62 4.47 -26.99
C GLU A 302 5.61 3.42 -27.46
N ASN A 303 6.00 2.15 -27.48
CA ASN A 303 5.11 1.06 -27.87
C ASN A 303 3.97 0.89 -26.85
N LEU A 304 4.28 0.94 -25.55
CA LEU A 304 3.28 0.89 -24.47
C LEU A 304 2.30 2.08 -24.58
N LEU A 305 2.81 3.29 -24.85
CA LEU A 305 1.98 4.48 -25.04
C LEU A 305 1.02 4.33 -26.22
N LYS A 306 1.48 3.77 -27.35
CA LYS A 306 0.62 3.48 -28.51
C LYS A 306 -0.49 2.47 -28.16
N ASP A 307 -0.15 1.39 -27.44
CA ASP A 307 -1.14 0.40 -27.02
C ASP A 307 -2.20 1.02 -26.08
N LEU A 308 -1.78 1.90 -25.17
CA LEU A 308 -2.72 2.64 -24.29
C LEU A 308 -3.61 3.60 -25.10
N ASP A 309 -3.07 4.26 -26.13
CA ASP A 309 -3.84 5.17 -26.98
C ASP A 309 -4.92 4.44 -27.79
N GLU A 310 -4.63 3.24 -28.31
CA GLU A 310 -5.62 2.39 -28.99
C GLU A 310 -6.71 1.92 -28.01
N VAL A 311 -6.38 1.53 -26.77
CA VAL A 311 -7.36 1.19 -25.74
C VAL A 311 -8.27 2.37 -25.42
N ALA A 312 -7.71 3.58 -25.29
CA ALA A 312 -8.49 4.79 -25.08
C ALA A 312 -9.43 5.10 -26.24
N LYS A 313 -8.97 4.92 -27.48
CA LYS A 313 -9.75 5.08 -28.71
C LYS A 313 -10.92 4.09 -28.80
N GLU A 314 -10.67 2.84 -28.44
CA GLU A 314 -11.73 1.81 -28.41
C GLU A 314 -12.79 2.09 -27.35
N TYR A 315 -12.39 2.61 -26.22
CA TYR A 315 -13.31 2.97 -25.13
C TYR A 315 -14.22 4.15 -25.46
N ASN A 316 -13.75 5.09 -26.30
CA ASN A 316 -14.50 6.29 -26.73
C ASN A 316 -15.46 6.00 -27.92
N LYS A 317 -15.51 4.79 -28.46
CA LYS A 317 -16.47 4.37 -29.48
C LYS A 317 -17.80 3.94 -28.88
#